data_6f61a44b7c5f4d8fd7d04534b2c479b3
#
_entry.id   6f61a44b7c5f4d8fd7d04534b2c479b3
#
_cell.length_a   1.000
_cell.length_b   1.000
_cell.length_c   1.000
_cell.angle_alpha   90.00
_cell.angle_beta   90.00
_cell.angle_gamma   90.00
#
_symmetry.space_group_name_H-M   'P 1'
#
loop_
_entity.id
_entity.type
_entity.pdbx_description
1 polymer ?
#
loop_
_entity_poly.entity_id
_entity_poly.type
_entity_poly.pdbx_seq_one_letter_code
_entity_poly.pdbx_strand_id
1 'polypeptide(L)'
;MWNSSGRYYKIFKAVVLTIIFAGCNSTYSPKPKGYFKIEFPKRAYQEYDNPEFPYSFEYPLYAQIIRDTTYFEEKPENPFWLNIDFPQFNGKIYMSYNIIGGKTIFKVKRKEGYIDSIGVNTFEGLIKGSYELTFKHTYKASSIEDSVFRTKNGIEGIYFKLSGNTATSNQFLLTDSVKNFLRGALYFDATPNEDSLGIVNEFLQEDMKHLINSFRWKRK
;
A
#
# COMPACT_ATOMS: atom_id res chain seq x y z
N MET A 1 -31.00 34.14 74.32
CA MET A 1 -31.06 32.81 73.69
C MET A 1 -30.57 32.91 72.27
N TRP A 2 -29.36 32.44 71.96
CA TRP A 2 -28.72 32.56 70.61
C TRP A 2 -29.31 31.51 69.71
N ASN A 3 -29.74 31.94 68.53
CA ASN A 3 -30.35 31.11 67.49
C ASN A 3 -29.27 30.23 66.75
N SER A 4 -28.86 29.10 67.37
CA SER A 4 -27.88 28.16 66.82
C SER A 4 -28.41 27.36 65.63
N SER A 5 -29.75 27.18 65.54
CA SER A 5 -30.37 26.36 64.48
C SER A 5 -30.17 26.91 63.06
N GLY A 6 -30.20 28.26 62.92
CA GLY A 6 -29.98 28.88 61.59
C GLY A 6 -28.54 28.72 61.02
N ARG A 7 -27.54 28.57 61.92
CA ARG A 7 -26.15 28.39 61.50
C ARG A 7 -25.91 26.97 60.95
N TYR A 8 -26.47 25.95 61.64
CA TYR A 8 -26.34 24.55 61.17
C TYR A 8 -27.07 24.33 59.84
N TYR A 9 -28.22 24.97 59.64
CA TYR A 9 -28.94 24.87 58.38
C TYR A 9 -28.16 25.46 57.19
N LYS A 10 -27.47 26.59 57.42
CA LYS A 10 -26.63 27.21 56.38
C LYS A 10 -25.43 26.34 56.09
N ILE A 11 -24.77 25.74 57.08
CA ILE A 11 -23.63 24.83 56.91
C ILE A 11 -24.08 23.56 56.17
N PHE A 12 -25.24 23.00 56.55
CA PHE A 12 -25.78 21.82 55.86
C PHE A 12 -26.05 22.06 54.39
N LYS A 13 -26.66 23.22 54.04
CA LYS A 13 -26.87 23.61 52.64
C LYS A 13 -25.56 23.78 51.89
N ALA A 14 -24.54 24.37 52.48
CA ALA A 14 -23.25 24.55 51.86
C ALA A 14 -22.55 23.20 51.59
N VAL A 15 -22.61 22.25 52.53
CA VAL A 15 -22.06 20.90 52.38
C VAL A 15 -22.78 20.11 51.27
N VAL A 16 -24.13 20.17 51.25
CA VAL A 16 -24.93 19.53 50.19
C VAL A 16 -24.61 20.12 48.83
N LEU A 17 -24.43 21.44 48.74
CA LEU A 17 -24.06 22.11 47.47
C LEU A 17 -22.64 21.69 47.00
N THR A 18 -21.68 21.51 47.93
CA THR A 18 -20.32 21.08 47.61
C THR A 18 -20.28 19.64 47.11
N ILE A 19 -21.12 18.76 47.63
CA ILE A 19 -21.22 17.35 47.22
C ILE A 19 -21.79 17.23 45.79
N ILE A 20 -22.69 18.16 45.37
CA ILE A 20 -23.25 18.15 44.02
C ILE A 20 -22.19 18.50 42.96
N PHE A 21 -21.20 19.31 43.29
CA PHE A 21 -20.08 19.66 42.38
C PHE A 21 -18.97 18.64 42.36
N ALA A 22 -18.94 17.67 43.27
CA ALA A 22 -17.95 16.58 43.26
C ALA A 22 -18.33 15.40 42.35
N GLY A 23 -19.45 15.50 41.61
CA GLY A 23 -19.96 14.48 40.72
C GLY A 23 -19.22 14.41 39.39
N CYS A 24 -18.56 13.30 39.17
CA CYS A 24 -18.19 12.68 37.88
C CYS A 24 -17.22 13.45 36.98
N ASN A 25 -15.93 13.29 37.27
CA ASN A 25 -14.95 13.16 36.21
C ASN A 25 -14.96 11.70 35.72
N SER A 26 -15.96 11.35 34.92
CA SER A 26 -15.85 10.14 34.13
C SER A 26 -14.77 10.40 33.08
N THR A 27 -13.59 9.79 33.24
CA THR A 27 -12.60 9.73 32.18
C THR A 27 -13.30 9.11 30.97
N TYR A 28 -13.61 9.95 29.96
CA TYR A 28 -14.11 9.47 28.68
C TYR A 28 -13.06 8.54 28.09
N SER A 29 -13.28 7.25 28.21
CA SER A 29 -12.51 6.26 27.49
C SER A 29 -13.16 6.12 26.10
N PRO A 30 -12.52 6.59 25.02
CA PRO A 30 -13.06 6.40 23.69
C PRO A 30 -13.25 4.90 23.46
N LYS A 31 -14.47 4.48 23.14
CA LYS A 31 -14.72 3.08 22.76
C LYS A 31 -13.84 2.74 21.58
N PRO A 32 -13.16 1.58 21.59
CA PRO A 32 -12.44 1.10 20.41
C PRO A 32 -13.38 1.12 19.21
N LYS A 33 -12.92 1.66 18.08
CA LYS A 33 -13.68 1.59 16.83
C LYS A 33 -13.93 0.12 16.52
N GLY A 34 -15.20 -0.30 16.50
CA GLY A 34 -15.57 -1.64 16.04
C GLY A 34 -15.44 -1.69 14.52
N TYR A 35 -14.57 -2.53 14.02
CA TYR A 35 -14.52 -2.87 12.59
C TYR A 35 -15.33 -4.14 12.35
N PHE A 36 -15.92 -4.24 11.15
CA PHE A 36 -16.55 -5.49 10.74
C PHE A 36 -15.49 -6.60 10.74
N LYS A 37 -15.88 -7.79 11.23
CA LYS A 37 -15.00 -8.96 11.16
C LYS A 37 -14.74 -9.30 9.69
N ILE A 38 -13.49 -9.21 9.27
CA ILE A 38 -13.07 -9.64 7.94
C ILE A 38 -12.72 -11.12 8.02
N GLU A 39 -13.34 -11.93 7.19
CA GLU A 39 -12.98 -13.34 7.05
C GLU A 39 -11.96 -13.48 5.91
N PHE A 40 -10.75 -13.86 6.28
CA PHE A 40 -9.68 -14.07 5.30
C PHE A 40 -9.76 -15.50 4.73
N PRO A 41 -9.61 -15.65 3.41
CA PRO A 41 -9.53 -16.95 2.80
C PRO A 41 -8.28 -17.70 3.25
N LYS A 42 -8.34 -19.04 3.20
CA LYS A 42 -7.15 -19.87 3.43
C LYS A 42 -6.16 -19.66 2.30
N ARG A 43 -4.90 -19.39 2.65
CA ARG A 43 -3.85 -19.24 1.65
C ARG A 43 -3.59 -20.55 0.90
N ALA A 44 -3.71 -20.47 -0.40
CA ALA A 44 -3.28 -21.49 -1.34
C ALA A 44 -2.91 -20.76 -2.63
N TYR A 45 -1.90 -21.25 -3.33
CA TYR A 45 -1.28 -20.56 -4.46
C TYR A 45 -1.37 -21.40 -5.73
N GLN A 46 -1.34 -20.72 -6.86
CA GLN A 46 -1.25 -21.29 -8.20
C GLN A 46 -0.19 -20.53 -9.00
N GLU A 47 0.41 -21.22 -9.97
CA GLU A 47 1.46 -20.65 -10.79
C GLU A 47 0.87 -19.88 -11.97
N TYR A 48 1.42 -18.67 -12.22
CA TYR A 48 1.27 -17.95 -13.46
C TYR A 48 2.51 -18.23 -14.32
N ASP A 49 2.35 -19.06 -15.33
CA ASP A 49 3.42 -19.42 -16.29
C ASP A 49 2.92 -19.31 -17.74
N ASN A 50 2.68 -18.08 -18.20
CA ASN A 50 2.31 -17.82 -19.58
C ASN A 50 3.56 -17.78 -20.47
N PRO A 51 3.67 -18.62 -21.55
CA PRO A 51 4.82 -18.66 -22.44
C PRO A 51 5.19 -17.35 -23.12
N GLU A 52 4.21 -16.46 -23.31
CA GLU A 52 4.44 -15.14 -23.91
C GLU A 52 5.21 -14.20 -22.97
N PHE A 53 5.04 -14.35 -21.64
CA PHE A 53 5.61 -13.47 -20.65
C PHE A 53 7.06 -13.83 -20.30
N PRO A 54 7.92 -12.82 -20.05
CA PRO A 54 9.34 -13.04 -19.71
C PRO A 54 9.57 -13.47 -18.26
N TYR A 55 8.49 -13.73 -17.51
CA TYR A 55 8.53 -14.12 -16.11
C TYR A 55 7.42 -15.09 -15.73
N SER A 56 7.59 -15.75 -14.59
CA SER A 56 6.58 -16.57 -13.91
C SER A 56 6.61 -16.29 -12.40
N PHE A 57 5.52 -16.58 -11.71
CA PHE A 57 5.37 -16.40 -10.26
C PHE A 57 4.14 -17.17 -9.76
N GLU A 58 4.03 -17.34 -8.44
CA GLU A 58 2.83 -17.88 -7.81
C GLU A 58 1.97 -16.76 -7.24
N TYR A 59 0.65 -16.93 -7.33
CA TYR A 59 -0.34 -15.99 -6.80
C TYR A 59 -1.49 -16.74 -6.12
N PRO A 60 -2.24 -16.09 -5.18
CA PRO A 60 -3.30 -16.77 -4.44
C PRO A 60 -4.45 -17.23 -5.32
N LEU A 61 -5.07 -18.37 -4.97
CA LEU A 61 -6.24 -18.91 -5.67
C LEU A 61 -7.46 -17.98 -5.65
N TYR A 62 -7.57 -17.10 -4.65
CA TYR A 62 -8.64 -16.10 -4.53
C TYR A 62 -8.37 -14.79 -5.28
N ALA A 63 -7.22 -14.69 -5.94
CA ALA A 63 -6.88 -13.58 -6.80
C ALA A 63 -7.10 -13.91 -8.28
N GLN A 64 -7.21 -12.88 -9.11
CA GLN A 64 -7.41 -13.00 -10.55
C GLN A 64 -6.31 -12.25 -11.29
N ILE A 65 -5.79 -12.84 -12.37
CA ILE A 65 -4.86 -12.16 -13.26
C ILE A 65 -5.64 -11.40 -14.33
N ILE A 66 -5.40 -10.11 -14.41
CA ILE A 66 -5.98 -9.24 -15.43
C ILE A 66 -4.83 -8.66 -16.28
N ARG A 67 -4.86 -8.91 -17.58
CA ARG A 67 -3.92 -8.29 -18.51
C ARG A 67 -4.21 -6.79 -18.56
N ASP A 68 -3.23 -5.97 -18.25
CA ASP A 68 -3.41 -4.53 -18.29
C ASP A 68 -3.27 -4.04 -19.73
N THR A 69 -4.38 -3.52 -20.25
CA THR A 69 -4.44 -2.95 -21.60
C THR A 69 -4.51 -1.42 -21.58
N THR A 70 -4.77 -0.82 -20.39
CA THR A 70 -4.88 0.62 -20.20
C THR A 70 -4.47 0.98 -18.76
N TYR A 71 -3.20 1.32 -18.55
CA TYR A 71 -2.71 1.75 -17.25
C TYR A 71 -2.98 3.25 -17.07
N PHE A 72 -3.89 3.60 -16.12
CA PHE A 72 -4.30 4.99 -15.88
C PHE A 72 -4.62 5.77 -17.19
N GLU A 73 -5.44 5.16 -18.08
CA GLU A 73 -5.85 5.70 -19.38
C GLU A 73 -4.73 5.80 -20.43
N GLU A 74 -3.51 5.39 -20.12
CA GLU A 74 -2.39 5.31 -21.05
C GLU A 74 -2.16 3.85 -21.50
N LYS A 75 -1.69 3.66 -22.73
CA LYS A 75 -1.32 2.32 -23.21
C LYS A 75 -0.02 1.89 -22.51
N PRO A 76 0.07 0.63 -22.01
CA PRO A 76 1.32 0.10 -21.50
C PRO A 76 2.43 0.17 -22.56
N GLU A 77 3.66 0.44 -22.13
CA GLU A 77 4.83 0.48 -23.02
C GLU A 77 5.09 -0.85 -23.75
N ASN A 78 4.62 -1.94 -23.18
CA ASN A 78 4.75 -3.28 -23.75
C ASN A 78 3.60 -4.19 -23.26
N PRO A 79 3.37 -5.35 -23.89
CA PRO A 79 2.25 -6.23 -23.58
C PRO A 79 2.42 -7.08 -22.31
N PHE A 80 3.52 -6.90 -21.55
CA PHE A 80 3.86 -7.73 -20.40
C PHE A 80 3.47 -7.10 -19.06
N TRP A 81 2.64 -6.06 -19.10
CA TRP A 81 2.04 -5.50 -17.89
C TRP A 81 0.81 -6.32 -17.53
N LEU A 82 0.65 -6.57 -16.24
CA LEU A 82 -0.52 -7.27 -15.73
C LEU A 82 -0.88 -6.77 -14.32
N ASN A 83 -2.12 -7.05 -13.93
CA ASN A 83 -2.62 -6.77 -12.60
C ASN A 83 -3.03 -8.06 -11.91
N ILE A 84 -2.80 -8.13 -10.61
CA ILE A 84 -3.35 -9.17 -9.74
C ILE A 84 -4.47 -8.52 -8.95
N ASP A 85 -5.70 -8.90 -9.26
CA ASP A 85 -6.90 -8.36 -8.65
C ASP A 85 -7.36 -9.24 -7.49
N PHE A 86 -7.73 -8.61 -6.38
CA PHE A 86 -8.27 -9.24 -5.17
C PHE A 86 -9.71 -8.75 -4.96
N PRO A 87 -10.71 -9.31 -5.65
CA PRO A 87 -12.07 -8.77 -5.65
C PRO A 87 -12.69 -8.68 -4.26
N GLN A 88 -12.40 -9.67 -3.39
CA GLN A 88 -12.91 -9.72 -2.03
C GLN A 88 -12.44 -8.53 -1.17
N PHE A 89 -11.31 -7.94 -1.51
CA PHE A 89 -10.67 -6.86 -0.74
C PHE A 89 -10.67 -5.51 -1.46
N ASN A 90 -11.24 -5.43 -2.65
CA ASN A 90 -11.11 -4.26 -3.53
C ASN A 90 -9.65 -3.80 -3.66
N GLY A 91 -8.74 -4.77 -3.69
CA GLY A 91 -7.30 -4.55 -3.76
C GLY A 91 -6.75 -5.02 -5.09
N LYS A 92 -5.67 -4.39 -5.55
CA LYS A 92 -5.01 -4.73 -6.80
C LYS A 92 -3.52 -4.48 -6.73
N ILE A 93 -2.72 -5.45 -7.16
CA ILE A 93 -1.29 -5.25 -7.42
C ILE A 93 -1.13 -4.91 -8.89
N TYR A 94 -0.71 -3.68 -9.18
CA TYR A 94 -0.32 -3.26 -10.52
C TYR A 94 1.12 -3.65 -10.77
N MET A 95 1.36 -4.42 -11.84
CA MET A 95 2.69 -4.88 -12.21
C MET A 95 3.09 -4.31 -13.57
N SER A 96 4.09 -3.46 -13.59
CA SER A 96 4.66 -2.86 -14.80
C SER A 96 6.04 -3.47 -15.09
N TYR A 97 6.19 -4.00 -16.29
CA TYR A 97 7.44 -4.58 -16.78
C TYR A 97 8.13 -3.62 -17.75
N ASN A 98 9.44 -3.51 -17.64
CA ASN A 98 10.28 -2.71 -18.52
C ASN A 98 11.51 -3.50 -18.96
N ILE A 99 11.97 -3.24 -20.18
CA ILE A 99 13.20 -3.80 -20.71
C ILE A 99 14.32 -2.77 -20.50
N ILE A 100 15.37 -3.13 -19.76
CA ILE A 100 16.57 -2.30 -19.62
C ILE A 100 17.22 -2.20 -21.00
N GLY A 101 17.53 -0.99 -21.45
CA GLY A 101 17.98 -0.72 -22.82
C GLY A 101 16.87 -0.64 -23.87
N GLY A 102 15.61 -0.92 -23.47
CA GLY A 102 14.45 -0.79 -24.35
C GLY A 102 14.08 0.67 -24.63
N LYS A 103 13.38 0.88 -25.75
CA LYS A 103 12.81 2.21 -26.07
C LYS A 103 11.64 2.52 -25.14
N THR A 104 11.55 3.75 -24.71
CA THR A 104 10.45 4.28 -23.91
C THR A 104 9.99 5.63 -24.45
N ILE A 105 8.75 5.98 -24.20
CA ILE A 105 8.19 7.30 -24.50
C ILE A 105 7.98 8.01 -23.16
N PHE A 106 8.52 9.20 -23.04
CA PHE A 106 8.31 10.04 -21.87
C PHE A 106 7.86 11.45 -22.26
N LYS A 107 7.05 12.04 -21.40
CA LYS A 107 6.51 13.41 -21.63
C LYS A 107 7.51 14.45 -21.15
N VAL A 108 7.96 15.28 -22.06
CA VAL A 108 8.84 16.42 -21.75
C VAL A 108 8.00 17.70 -21.67
N LYS A 109 8.08 18.41 -20.54
CA LYS A 109 7.39 19.68 -20.35
C LYS A 109 8.05 20.76 -21.23
N ARG A 110 7.24 21.45 -22.05
CA ARG A 110 7.61 22.61 -22.85
C ARG A 110 6.76 23.81 -22.43
N LYS A 111 7.06 24.99 -22.98
CA LYS A 111 6.29 26.23 -22.70
C LYS A 111 4.80 26.07 -23.07
N GLU A 112 4.49 25.33 -24.11
CA GLU A 112 3.15 25.14 -24.68
C GLU A 112 2.48 23.82 -24.24
N GLY A 113 3.04 23.11 -23.25
CA GLY A 113 2.49 21.84 -22.75
C GLY A 113 3.51 20.70 -22.70
N TYR A 114 3.02 19.46 -22.86
CA TYR A 114 3.88 18.27 -22.86
C TYR A 114 4.02 17.74 -24.28
N ILE A 115 5.23 17.32 -24.63
CA ILE A 115 5.53 16.61 -25.88
C ILE A 115 6.09 15.24 -25.56
N ASP A 116 5.75 14.25 -26.41
CA ASP A 116 6.34 12.93 -26.33
C ASP A 116 7.79 12.95 -26.84
N SER A 117 8.68 12.35 -26.09
CA SER A 117 10.09 12.17 -26.43
C SER A 117 10.46 10.70 -26.31
N ILE A 118 11.17 10.21 -27.32
CA ILE A 118 11.67 8.83 -27.32
C ILE A 118 13.00 8.79 -26.58
N GLY A 119 13.14 7.86 -25.65
CA GLY A 119 14.36 7.60 -24.91
C GLY A 119 14.65 6.12 -24.75
N VAL A 120 15.55 5.83 -23.85
CA VAL A 120 15.98 4.47 -23.51
C VAL A 120 15.81 4.26 -22.02
N ASN A 121 15.22 3.16 -21.63
CA ASN A 121 15.11 2.73 -20.24
C ASN A 121 16.51 2.34 -19.71
N THR A 122 17.21 3.25 -19.06
CA THR A 122 18.45 2.89 -18.37
C THR A 122 18.12 2.25 -17.01
N PHE A 123 19.00 1.39 -16.51
CA PHE A 123 18.82 0.77 -15.18
C PHE A 123 18.67 1.84 -14.08
N GLU A 124 19.59 2.81 -14.07
CA GLU A 124 19.56 3.91 -13.11
C GLU A 124 18.29 4.76 -13.23
N GLY A 125 17.81 4.99 -14.47
CA GLY A 125 16.57 5.72 -14.74
C GLY A 125 15.35 4.99 -14.19
N LEU A 126 15.28 3.68 -14.35
CA LEU A 126 14.20 2.84 -13.83
C LEU A 126 14.20 2.77 -12.30
N ILE A 127 15.37 2.63 -11.68
CA ILE A 127 15.54 2.71 -10.22
C ILE A 127 15.08 4.09 -9.72
N LYS A 128 15.63 5.17 -10.28
CA LYS A 128 15.27 6.53 -9.91
C LYS A 128 13.77 6.78 -10.05
N GLY A 129 13.17 6.38 -11.17
CA GLY A 129 11.73 6.50 -11.41
C GLY A 129 10.88 5.74 -10.39
N SER A 130 11.35 4.56 -9.95
CA SER A 130 10.67 3.79 -8.89
C SER A 130 10.69 4.52 -7.54
N TYR A 131 11.82 5.11 -7.16
CA TYR A 131 11.92 5.95 -5.98
C TYR A 131 11.04 7.21 -6.09
N GLU A 132 11.09 7.92 -7.22
CA GLU A 132 10.26 9.10 -7.45
C GLU A 132 8.77 8.80 -7.34
N LEU A 133 8.30 7.68 -7.90
CA LEU A 133 6.91 7.24 -7.78
C LEU A 133 6.54 6.88 -6.33
N THR A 134 7.44 6.23 -5.59
CA THR A 134 7.23 5.89 -4.19
C THR A 134 7.18 7.15 -3.32
N PHE A 135 8.13 8.07 -3.50
CA PHE A 135 8.20 9.31 -2.72
C PHE A 135 7.12 10.35 -3.06
N LYS A 136 6.35 10.19 -4.13
CA LYS A 136 5.13 10.98 -4.36
C LYS A 136 4.11 10.84 -3.22
N HIS A 137 4.17 9.77 -2.44
CA HIS A 137 3.28 9.52 -1.29
C HIS A 137 3.74 10.20 0.00
N THR A 138 4.90 10.86 0.04
CA THR A 138 5.50 11.46 1.25
C THR A 138 4.55 12.41 2.00
N TYR A 139 3.70 13.14 1.30
CA TYR A 139 2.76 14.08 1.92
C TYR A 139 1.64 13.41 2.74
N LYS A 140 1.44 12.09 2.60
CA LYS A 140 0.46 11.27 3.34
C LYS A 140 1.11 10.17 4.17
N ALA A 141 2.39 9.88 3.91
CA ALA A 141 3.14 8.88 4.64
C ALA A 141 3.63 9.41 5.98
N SER A 142 3.52 8.60 7.03
CA SER A 142 4.21 8.84 8.31
C SER A 142 5.64 8.31 8.28
N SER A 143 5.89 7.23 7.53
CA SER A 143 7.23 6.73 7.20
C SER A 143 7.25 6.09 5.81
N ILE A 144 8.43 6.09 5.17
CA ILE A 144 8.75 5.32 3.97
C ILE A 144 10.06 4.60 4.26
N GLU A 145 10.01 3.29 4.24
CA GLU A 145 11.15 2.43 4.48
C GLU A 145 11.41 1.62 3.21
N ASP A 146 12.68 1.48 2.83
CA ASP A 146 13.10 0.61 1.75
C ASP A 146 14.08 -0.44 2.23
N SER A 147 14.03 -1.61 1.64
CA SER A 147 14.93 -2.72 1.94
C SER A 147 15.33 -3.45 0.66
N VAL A 148 16.63 -3.59 0.45
CA VAL A 148 17.18 -4.38 -0.63
C VAL A 148 17.15 -5.86 -0.23
N PHE A 149 16.77 -6.72 -1.14
CA PHE A 149 16.71 -8.15 -0.90
C PHE A 149 17.20 -8.96 -2.11
N ARG A 150 17.53 -10.23 -1.85
CA ARG A 150 17.77 -11.24 -2.87
C ARG A 150 17.01 -12.50 -2.51
N THR A 151 16.20 -13.01 -3.42
CA THR A 151 15.42 -14.24 -3.21
C THR A 151 16.31 -15.49 -3.38
N LYS A 152 15.80 -16.64 -2.93
CA LYS A 152 16.46 -17.95 -3.15
C LYS A 152 16.62 -18.27 -4.64
N ASN A 153 15.77 -17.75 -5.50
CA ASN A 153 15.84 -17.90 -6.96
C ASN A 153 16.84 -16.91 -7.61
N GLY A 154 17.58 -16.13 -6.81
CA GLY A 154 18.59 -15.19 -7.28
C GLY A 154 18.02 -13.88 -7.84
N ILE A 155 16.72 -13.60 -7.60
CA ILE A 155 16.08 -12.35 -7.99
C ILE A 155 16.48 -11.25 -7.00
N GLU A 156 16.99 -10.15 -7.51
CA GLU A 156 17.31 -8.95 -6.74
C GLU A 156 16.15 -7.97 -6.79
N GLY A 157 15.96 -7.20 -5.72
CA GLY A 157 14.87 -6.24 -5.67
C GLY A 157 14.96 -5.28 -4.50
N ILE A 158 14.04 -4.33 -4.50
CA ILE A 158 13.82 -3.40 -3.39
C ILE A 158 12.36 -3.51 -3.00
N TYR A 159 12.10 -3.61 -1.72
CA TYR A 159 10.77 -3.57 -1.15
C TYR A 159 10.57 -2.24 -0.42
N PHE A 160 9.47 -1.56 -0.69
CA PHE A 160 9.09 -0.30 -0.05
C PHE A 160 7.88 -0.54 0.84
N LYS A 161 7.99 -0.13 2.10
CA LYS A 161 6.89 -0.12 3.06
C LYS A 161 6.56 1.33 3.42
N LEU A 162 5.31 1.71 3.20
CA LEU A 162 4.80 3.04 3.50
C LEU A 162 3.76 2.93 4.62
N SER A 163 3.94 3.66 5.70
CA SER A 163 2.97 3.78 6.79
C SER A 163 2.19 5.08 6.66
N GLY A 164 1.03 5.15 7.31
CA GLY A 164 0.14 6.31 7.25
C GLY A 164 -0.98 6.15 6.22
N ASN A 165 -1.74 7.22 6.01
CA ASN A 165 -2.91 7.22 5.12
C ASN A 165 -2.49 7.35 3.64
N THR A 166 -1.62 6.46 3.19
CA THR A 166 -1.12 6.41 1.80
C THR A 166 -2.03 5.60 0.90
N ALA A 167 -2.07 5.93 -0.39
CA ALA A 167 -2.84 5.17 -1.39
C ALA A 167 -2.27 3.76 -1.62
N THR A 168 -1.00 3.55 -1.32
CA THR A 168 -0.30 2.28 -1.42
C THR A 168 0.64 2.13 -0.23
N SER A 169 0.59 1.02 0.46
CA SER A 169 1.45 0.75 1.62
C SER A 169 2.58 -0.22 1.30
N ASN A 170 2.48 -0.96 0.21
CA ASN A 170 3.46 -1.96 -0.17
C ASN A 170 3.77 -1.85 -1.67
N GLN A 171 5.05 -1.67 -1.98
CA GLN A 171 5.55 -1.64 -3.35
C GLN A 171 6.84 -2.45 -3.43
N PHE A 172 7.19 -2.92 -4.61
CA PHE A 172 8.45 -3.60 -4.84
C PHE A 172 8.96 -3.34 -6.26
N LEU A 173 10.24 -3.54 -6.44
CA LEU A 173 10.83 -3.73 -7.76
C LEU A 173 11.69 -5.00 -7.77
N LEU A 174 11.73 -5.66 -8.92
CA LEU A 174 12.54 -6.86 -9.20
C LEU A 174 13.35 -6.62 -10.44
N THR A 175 14.60 -7.07 -10.45
CA THR A 175 15.49 -6.88 -11.59
C THR A 175 16.55 -7.97 -11.67
N ASP A 176 17.10 -8.19 -12.87
CA ASP A 176 18.35 -8.91 -13.10
C ASP A 176 19.50 -7.94 -13.39
N SER A 177 19.26 -6.63 -13.28
CA SER A 177 20.20 -5.53 -13.54
C SER A 177 20.75 -5.46 -14.97
N VAL A 178 20.32 -6.35 -15.87
CA VAL A 178 20.85 -6.49 -17.24
C VAL A 178 19.78 -6.22 -18.28
N LYS A 179 18.64 -6.91 -18.18
CA LYS A 179 17.58 -6.90 -19.20
C LYS A 179 16.21 -6.62 -18.63
N ASN A 180 15.91 -7.16 -17.46
CA ASN A 180 14.55 -7.25 -16.94
C ASN A 180 14.37 -6.33 -15.73
N PHE A 181 13.30 -5.56 -15.74
CA PHE A 181 12.88 -4.70 -14.65
C PHE A 181 11.38 -4.79 -14.49
N LEU A 182 10.89 -5.09 -13.28
CA LEU A 182 9.49 -5.16 -12.96
C LEU A 182 9.22 -4.38 -11.68
N ARG A 183 8.18 -3.54 -11.69
CA ARG A 183 7.70 -2.85 -10.51
C ARG A 183 6.29 -3.33 -10.18
N GLY A 184 6.02 -3.55 -8.90
CA GLY A 184 4.70 -3.89 -8.39
C GLY A 184 4.27 -2.93 -7.27
N ALA A 185 2.98 -2.59 -7.23
CA ALA A 185 2.43 -1.74 -6.17
C ALA A 185 1.00 -2.16 -5.84
N LEU A 186 0.71 -2.36 -4.55
CA LEU A 186 -0.61 -2.71 -4.05
C LEU A 186 -1.42 -1.43 -3.80
N TYR A 187 -2.58 -1.33 -4.43
CA TYR A 187 -3.57 -0.27 -4.22
C TYR A 187 -4.91 -0.86 -3.81
N PHE A 188 -5.70 -0.07 -3.09
CA PHE A 188 -7.09 -0.38 -2.78
C PHE A 188 -8.00 0.65 -3.44
N ASP A 189 -9.12 0.18 -3.99
CA ASP A 189 -10.20 1.04 -4.46
C ASP A 189 -11.06 1.50 -3.26
N ALA A 190 -10.42 2.27 -2.38
CA ALA A 190 -11.00 2.81 -1.16
C ALA A 190 -10.24 4.08 -0.75
N THR A 191 -10.90 4.93 0.04
CA THR A 191 -10.21 6.07 0.67
C THR A 191 -9.09 5.56 1.56
N PRO A 192 -7.85 6.03 1.38
CA PRO A 192 -6.72 5.61 2.19
C PRO A 192 -6.95 5.87 3.68
N ASN A 193 -6.92 4.81 4.48
CA ASN A 193 -7.09 4.86 5.93
C ASN A 193 -6.32 3.69 6.55
N GLU A 194 -5.22 3.99 7.23
CA GLU A 194 -4.34 2.98 7.83
C GLU A 194 -5.07 2.12 8.86
N ASP A 195 -5.94 2.73 9.68
CA ASP A 195 -6.69 2.02 10.74
C ASP A 195 -7.63 0.95 10.18
N SER A 196 -8.28 1.21 9.05
CA SER A 196 -9.28 0.30 8.47
C SER A 196 -8.68 -0.68 7.45
N LEU A 197 -7.70 -0.24 6.67
CA LEU A 197 -7.07 -1.06 5.64
C LEU A 197 -5.87 -1.86 6.16
N GLY A 198 -5.33 -1.53 7.34
CA GLY A 198 -4.10 -2.12 7.87
C GLY A 198 -4.14 -3.64 7.92
N ILE A 199 -5.22 -4.24 8.44
CA ILE A 199 -5.38 -5.70 8.56
C ILE A 199 -5.38 -6.39 7.19
N VAL A 200 -6.10 -5.82 6.21
CA VAL A 200 -6.14 -6.35 4.83
C VAL A 200 -4.79 -6.17 4.15
N ASN A 201 -4.16 -5.03 4.39
CA ASN A 201 -2.85 -4.72 3.84
C ASN A 201 -1.77 -5.68 4.35
N GLU A 202 -1.76 -5.99 5.66
CA GLU A 202 -0.88 -7.00 6.25
C GLU A 202 -1.15 -8.39 5.68
N PHE A 203 -2.42 -8.75 5.50
CA PHE A 203 -2.78 -10.03 4.88
C PHE A 203 -2.24 -10.13 3.46
N LEU A 204 -2.47 -9.14 2.60
CA LEU A 204 -2.01 -9.15 1.20
C LEU A 204 -0.50 -8.92 1.07
N GLN A 205 0.16 -8.31 2.07
CA GLN A 205 1.61 -8.19 2.13
C GLN A 205 2.30 -9.56 2.11
N GLU A 206 1.75 -10.54 2.84
CA GLU A 206 2.30 -11.90 2.86
C GLU A 206 2.16 -12.59 1.49
N ASP A 207 1.05 -12.35 0.79
CA ASP A 207 0.86 -12.85 -0.57
C ASP A 207 1.82 -12.18 -1.57
N MET A 208 2.06 -10.89 -1.40
CA MET A 208 3.07 -10.16 -2.18
C MET A 208 4.49 -10.69 -1.94
N LYS A 209 4.85 -11.00 -0.68
CA LYS A 209 6.12 -11.64 -0.35
C LYS A 209 6.25 -13.03 -0.96
N HIS A 210 5.14 -13.81 -0.95
CA HIS A 210 5.12 -15.12 -1.61
C HIS A 210 5.35 -15.00 -3.11
N LEU A 211 4.65 -14.07 -3.77
CA LEU A 211 4.87 -13.75 -5.19
C LEU A 211 6.35 -13.44 -5.46
N ILE A 212 6.95 -12.55 -4.69
CA ILE A 212 8.36 -12.16 -4.84
C ILE A 212 9.29 -13.38 -4.67
N ASN A 213 9.04 -14.24 -3.68
CA ASN A 213 9.87 -15.40 -3.39
C ASN A 213 9.73 -16.50 -4.43
N SER A 214 8.58 -16.64 -5.09
CA SER A 214 8.32 -17.60 -6.16
C SER A 214 8.74 -17.10 -7.54
N PHE A 215 8.99 -15.79 -7.68
CA PHE A 215 9.25 -15.12 -8.95
C PHE A 215 10.50 -15.67 -9.67
N ARG A 216 10.41 -15.77 -10.98
CA ARG A 216 11.50 -16.22 -11.86
C ARG A 216 11.48 -15.46 -13.18
N TRP A 217 12.67 -15.05 -13.64
CA TRP A 217 12.86 -14.61 -15.02
C TRP A 217 12.96 -15.83 -15.94
N LYS A 218 12.25 -15.79 -17.07
CA LYS A 218 12.39 -16.83 -18.10
C LYS A 218 13.57 -16.51 -19.01
N ARG A 219 14.40 -17.50 -19.25
CA ARG A 219 15.44 -17.39 -20.26
C ARG A 219 14.79 -17.45 -21.65
N LYS A 220 14.83 -16.34 -22.37
CA LYS A 220 14.55 -16.29 -23.81
C LYS A 220 15.81 -16.00 -24.56
#